data_b547188b5ec1e868ba78ac6c136df0f2
#
_entry.id   b547188b5ec1e868ba78ac6c136df0f2
#
_cell.length_a   1.000
_cell.length_b   1.000
_cell.length_c   1.000
_cell.angle_alpha   90.00
_cell.angle_beta   90.00
_cell.angle_gamma   90.00
#
_symmetry.space_group_name_H-M   'P 1'
#
loop_
_entity.id
_entity.type
_entity.pdbx_description
1 polymer ?
#
loop_
_entity_poly.entity_id
_entity_poly.type
_entity_poly.pdbx_seq_one_letter_code
_entity_poly.pdbx_strand_id
1 'polypeptide(L)'
;MRNISIIGAGQAGLQLGIGLLNAGYHVSLYSRYSAKEILNGSILSSPSMFNDSLECERKLNLNYWDTVCPKNKTVTYTLSQSNKTEIALRWQGNTIHPYQAIDQRLKFSCWIEEFIQLGGQLIIQDVHIKDLSYIARQQELTIVTSGKGEISQLFPINETRTIFDKPQRVLCCLYVKDMLSVAYSQGVRANVIPGIGEYFITPGLTLTGTCEMML
;
A
#
# COMPACT_ATOMS: atom_id res chain seq x y z
N MET A 1 23.04 18.75 11.83
CA MET A 1 22.14 17.77 11.19
C MET A 1 21.04 18.54 10.49
N ARG A 2 20.55 18.07 9.34
CA ARG A 2 19.47 18.74 8.63
C ARG A 2 18.11 18.25 9.15
N ASN A 3 17.15 19.18 9.20
CA ASN A 3 15.77 18.92 9.61
C ASN A 3 14.90 18.74 8.36
N ILE A 4 14.22 17.63 8.30
CA ILE A 4 13.39 17.25 7.14
C ILE A 4 11.97 16.98 7.63
N SER A 5 10.98 17.56 6.96
CA SER A 5 9.59 17.19 7.18
C SER A 5 9.06 16.32 6.05
N ILE A 6 8.24 15.34 6.41
CA ILE A 6 7.53 14.47 5.46
C ILE A 6 6.04 14.59 5.74
N ILE A 7 5.25 14.86 4.71
CA ILE A 7 3.80 14.98 4.80
C ILE A 7 3.15 13.73 4.20
N GLY A 8 2.60 12.89 5.08
CA GLY A 8 1.97 11.63 4.72
C GLY A 8 2.68 10.40 5.28
N ALA A 9 2.03 9.69 6.19
CA ALA A 9 2.52 8.48 6.86
C ALA A 9 2.03 7.18 6.16
N GLY A 10 2.07 7.17 4.84
CA GLY A 10 1.83 5.98 4.03
C GLY A 10 3.11 5.20 3.75
N GLN A 11 3.03 4.22 2.84
CA GLN A 11 4.16 3.35 2.44
C GLN A 11 5.44 4.15 2.13
N ALA A 12 5.34 5.15 1.26
CA ALA A 12 6.48 5.94 0.83
C ALA A 12 7.03 6.83 1.95
N GLY A 13 6.14 7.51 2.70
CA GLY A 13 6.55 8.45 3.75
C GLY A 13 7.24 7.76 4.92
N LEU A 14 6.72 6.61 5.34
CA LEU A 14 7.31 5.84 6.45
C LEU A 14 8.65 5.23 6.07
N GLN A 15 8.77 4.59 4.90
CA GLN A 15 10.05 4.04 4.45
C GLN A 15 11.11 5.14 4.28
N LEU A 16 10.73 6.26 3.67
CA LEU A 16 11.64 7.38 3.50
C LEU A 16 12.06 7.98 4.86
N GLY A 17 11.10 8.18 5.77
CA GLY A 17 11.35 8.71 7.10
C GLY A 17 12.32 7.85 7.91
N ILE A 18 12.08 6.54 7.94
CA ILE A 18 12.96 5.58 8.62
C ILE A 18 14.35 5.53 7.95
N GLY A 19 14.40 5.52 6.63
CA GLY A 19 15.68 5.57 5.91
C GLY A 19 16.48 6.84 6.19
N LEU A 20 15.83 7.98 6.30
CA LEU A 20 16.49 9.25 6.65
C LEU A 20 16.95 9.30 8.11
N LEU A 21 16.18 8.75 9.05
CA LEU A 21 16.62 8.61 10.45
C LEU A 21 17.86 7.74 10.54
N ASN A 22 17.88 6.59 9.84
CA ASN A 22 19.04 5.70 9.79
C ASN A 22 20.27 6.37 9.14
N ALA A 23 20.06 7.35 8.27
CA ALA A 23 21.12 8.16 7.67
C ALA A 23 21.53 9.38 8.54
N GLY A 24 20.97 9.53 9.74
CA GLY A 24 21.34 10.57 10.71
C GLY A 24 20.66 11.92 10.51
N TYR A 25 19.55 11.99 9.80
CA TYR A 25 18.75 13.21 9.68
C TYR A 25 17.73 13.32 10.83
N HIS A 26 17.34 14.55 11.16
CA HIS A 26 16.17 14.78 12.01
C HIS A 26 14.91 14.80 11.14
N VAL A 27 13.94 13.95 11.45
CA VAL A 27 12.74 13.80 10.63
C VAL A 27 11.48 14.05 11.42
N SER A 28 10.64 14.97 10.94
CA SER A 28 9.27 15.20 11.40
C SER A 28 8.30 14.62 10.38
N LEU A 29 7.48 13.66 10.79
CA LEU A 29 6.49 12.99 9.94
C LEU A 29 5.08 13.46 10.31
N TYR A 30 4.38 14.07 9.36
CA TYR A 30 3.00 14.50 9.54
C TYR A 30 2.05 13.38 9.12
N SER A 31 1.16 13.00 10.02
CA SER A 31 0.13 11.99 9.80
C SER A 31 -1.22 12.53 10.25
N ARG A 32 -2.26 12.25 9.46
CA ARG A 32 -3.64 12.53 9.87
C ARG A 32 -4.08 11.69 11.06
N TYR A 33 -3.52 10.50 11.21
CA TYR A 33 -3.92 9.51 12.21
C TYR A 33 -2.71 8.97 12.97
N SER A 34 -2.91 8.66 14.24
CA SER A 34 -1.97 7.91 15.06
C SER A 34 -1.87 6.44 14.60
N ALA A 35 -0.83 5.73 15.05
CA ALA A 35 -0.68 4.30 14.83
C ALA A 35 -1.93 3.51 15.25
N LYS A 36 -2.49 3.83 16.42
CA LYS A 36 -3.71 3.19 16.95
C LYS A 36 -4.94 3.45 16.08
N GLU A 37 -5.12 4.65 15.59
CA GLU A 37 -6.24 5.01 14.70
C GLU A 37 -6.11 4.32 13.35
N ILE A 38 -4.90 4.22 12.79
CA ILE A 38 -4.64 3.46 11.56
C ILE A 38 -4.97 1.99 11.77
N LEU A 39 -4.47 1.39 12.86
CA LEU A 39 -4.69 -0.02 13.18
C LEU A 39 -6.18 -0.39 13.25
N ASN A 40 -6.99 0.48 13.87
CA ASN A 40 -8.43 0.28 14.06
C ASN A 40 -9.31 0.91 12.96
N GLY A 41 -8.68 1.49 11.95
CA GLY A 41 -9.36 2.17 10.85
C GLY A 41 -9.88 1.24 9.75
N SER A 42 -10.31 1.85 8.67
CA SER A 42 -10.75 1.13 7.47
C SER A 42 -9.57 0.54 6.69
N ILE A 43 -9.84 -0.48 5.87
CA ILE A 43 -8.87 -1.01 4.90
C ILE A 43 -8.39 0.14 4.00
N LEU A 44 -7.08 0.30 3.86
CA LEU A 44 -6.50 1.48 3.22
C LEU A 44 -6.38 1.35 1.70
N SER A 45 -5.86 0.21 1.21
CA SER A 45 -5.59 0.00 -0.21
C SER A 45 -5.23 -1.46 -0.47
N SER A 46 -4.96 -1.80 -1.74
CA SER A 46 -4.39 -3.09 -2.12
C SER A 46 -3.03 -3.31 -1.43
N PRO A 47 -2.89 -4.39 -0.67
CA PRO A 47 -1.69 -4.64 0.13
C PRO A 47 -0.60 -5.42 -0.60
N SER A 48 -0.81 -5.80 -1.86
CA SER A 48 0.14 -6.67 -2.60
C SER A 48 1.41 -5.94 -2.96
N MET A 49 2.55 -6.50 -2.54
CA MET A 49 3.89 -5.98 -2.77
C MET A 49 4.75 -7.05 -3.45
N PHE A 50 5.26 -6.73 -4.64
CA PHE A 50 6.19 -7.58 -5.38
C PHE A 50 7.62 -7.45 -4.86
N ASN A 51 8.48 -8.34 -5.31
CA ASN A 51 9.82 -8.52 -4.75
C ASN A 51 10.64 -7.24 -4.65
N ASP A 52 10.68 -6.42 -5.68
CA ASP A 52 11.51 -5.20 -5.69
C ASP A 52 11.09 -4.22 -4.58
N SER A 53 9.78 -4.11 -4.33
CA SER A 53 9.26 -3.31 -3.24
C SER A 53 9.54 -3.94 -1.87
N LEU A 54 9.46 -5.28 -1.76
CA LEU A 54 9.80 -6.00 -0.53
C LEU A 54 11.30 -5.90 -0.22
N GLU A 55 12.17 -5.85 -1.23
CA GLU A 55 13.60 -5.62 -1.03
C GLU A 55 13.90 -4.23 -0.43
N CYS A 56 13.10 -3.21 -0.77
CA CYS A 56 13.21 -1.91 -0.13
C CYS A 56 12.84 -1.99 1.36
N GLU A 57 11.80 -2.76 1.71
CA GLU A 57 11.43 -3.00 3.11
C GLU A 57 12.52 -3.77 3.86
N ARG A 58 13.07 -4.82 3.25
CA ARG A 58 14.17 -5.64 3.81
C ARG A 58 15.44 -4.83 4.09
N LYS A 59 15.82 -3.96 3.17
CA LYS A 59 16.98 -3.06 3.35
C LYS A 59 16.85 -2.12 4.56
N LEU A 60 15.64 -1.84 4.98
CA LEU A 60 15.34 -1.02 6.14
C LEU A 60 14.98 -1.84 7.39
N ASN A 61 15.06 -3.18 7.32
CA ASN A 61 14.62 -4.10 8.37
C ASN A 61 13.15 -3.96 8.76
N LEU A 62 12.28 -3.60 7.80
CA LEU A 62 10.85 -3.38 8.00
C LEU A 62 9.97 -4.59 7.60
N ASN A 63 10.59 -5.72 7.29
CA ASN A 63 9.97 -6.94 6.79
C ASN A 63 9.55 -7.92 7.91
N TYR A 64 8.94 -7.43 8.97
CA TYR A 64 8.58 -8.19 10.18
C TYR A 64 7.72 -9.43 9.92
N TRP A 65 7.00 -9.47 8.81
CA TRP A 65 6.06 -10.54 8.48
C TRP A 65 6.56 -11.54 7.44
N ASP A 66 7.82 -11.47 7.04
CA ASP A 66 8.39 -12.35 5.99
C ASP A 66 8.22 -13.85 6.29
N THR A 67 8.18 -14.24 7.56
CA THR A 67 8.05 -15.64 7.98
C THR A 67 6.59 -16.10 8.11
N VAL A 68 5.65 -15.19 8.38
CA VAL A 68 4.27 -15.53 8.70
C VAL A 68 3.27 -15.18 7.60
N CYS A 69 3.61 -14.22 6.73
CA CYS A 69 2.78 -13.85 5.60
C CYS A 69 2.85 -14.92 4.49
N PRO A 70 1.72 -15.29 3.88
CA PRO A 70 1.72 -16.19 2.74
C PRO A 70 2.65 -15.71 1.62
N LYS A 71 3.48 -16.63 1.12
CA LYS A 71 4.39 -16.38 0.00
C LYS A 71 3.71 -16.74 -1.30
N ASN A 72 3.15 -15.75 -1.97
CA ASN A 72 2.46 -15.93 -3.24
C ASN A 72 3.49 -16.09 -4.38
N LYS A 73 3.36 -17.14 -5.16
CA LYS A 73 4.32 -17.50 -6.23
C LYS A 73 3.70 -17.55 -7.62
N THR A 74 2.38 -17.47 -7.71
CA THR A 74 1.67 -17.64 -8.98
C THR A 74 0.74 -16.47 -9.27
N VAL A 75 0.51 -16.26 -10.57
CA VAL A 75 -0.54 -15.39 -11.09
C VAL A 75 -1.40 -16.24 -12.00
N THR A 76 -2.68 -16.35 -11.67
CA THR A 76 -3.68 -16.99 -12.53
C THR A 76 -4.59 -15.92 -13.11
N TYR A 77 -4.76 -15.93 -14.41
CA TYR A 77 -5.66 -15.03 -15.11
C TYR A 77 -6.79 -15.84 -15.75
N THR A 78 -8.02 -15.44 -15.53
CA THR A 78 -9.20 -16.06 -16.11
C THR A 78 -10.06 -14.99 -16.79
N LEU A 79 -10.37 -15.17 -18.04
CA LEU A 79 -11.30 -14.37 -18.81
C LEU A 79 -12.55 -15.21 -19.11
N SER A 80 -13.71 -14.74 -18.70
CA SER A 80 -14.99 -15.38 -19.03
C SER A 80 -15.44 -15.00 -20.44
N GLN A 81 -16.24 -15.87 -21.07
CA GLN A 81 -16.97 -15.49 -22.29
C GLN A 81 -18.05 -14.46 -21.98
N SER A 82 -18.56 -13.82 -23.03
CA SER A 82 -19.62 -12.79 -22.88
C SER A 82 -20.92 -13.34 -22.27
N ASN A 83 -21.17 -14.64 -22.38
CA ASN A 83 -22.29 -15.34 -21.73
C ASN A 83 -22.08 -15.53 -20.20
N LYS A 84 -20.88 -15.27 -19.69
CA LYS A 84 -20.48 -15.29 -18.26
C LYS A 84 -20.43 -16.67 -17.59
N THR A 85 -20.72 -17.72 -18.30
CA THR A 85 -20.78 -19.10 -17.76
C THR A 85 -19.58 -19.95 -18.15
N GLU A 86 -18.92 -19.62 -19.24
CA GLU A 86 -17.78 -20.36 -19.77
C GLU A 86 -16.50 -19.54 -19.72
N ILE A 87 -15.39 -20.23 -19.62
CA ILE A 87 -14.06 -19.62 -19.64
C ILE A 87 -13.59 -19.51 -21.09
N ALA A 88 -13.32 -18.27 -21.53
CA ALA A 88 -12.74 -18.01 -22.84
C ALA A 88 -11.22 -18.24 -22.85
N LEU A 89 -10.55 -17.86 -21.75
CA LEU A 89 -9.09 -17.99 -21.61
C LEU A 89 -8.74 -18.20 -20.14
N ARG A 90 -7.82 -19.13 -19.90
CA ARG A 90 -7.19 -19.27 -18.59
C ARG A 90 -5.72 -19.58 -18.77
N TRP A 91 -4.88 -18.86 -18.05
CA TRP A 91 -3.45 -19.16 -17.97
C TRP A 91 -2.94 -18.95 -16.55
N GLN A 92 -1.82 -19.58 -16.24
CA GLN A 92 -1.12 -19.42 -14.98
C GLN A 92 0.38 -19.31 -15.25
N GLY A 93 1.01 -18.36 -14.58
CA GLY A 93 2.45 -18.19 -14.58
C GLY A 93 3.02 -18.16 -13.16
N ASN A 94 4.30 -18.46 -13.04
CA ASN A 94 5.02 -18.31 -11.77
C ASN A 94 5.75 -16.97 -11.76
N THR A 95 5.80 -16.33 -10.59
CA THR A 95 6.68 -15.19 -10.35
C THR A 95 8.10 -15.69 -10.08
N ILE A 96 9.11 -14.94 -10.52
CA ILE A 96 10.53 -15.28 -10.27
C ILE A 96 10.79 -15.30 -8.76
N HIS A 97 10.26 -14.32 -8.03
CA HIS A 97 10.34 -14.23 -6.59
C HIS A 97 8.94 -14.18 -5.98
N PRO A 98 8.75 -14.74 -4.78
CA PRO A 98 7.47 -14.62 -4.08
C PRO A 98 7.12 -13.16 -3.81
N TYR A 99 5.82 -12.84 -3.88
CA TYR A 99 5.28 -11.57 -3.40
C TYR A 99 4.39 -11.81 -2.19
N GLN A 100 4.07 -10.75 -1.45
CA GLN A 100 3.29 -10.80 -0.22
C GLN A 100 2.17 -9.76 -0.25
N ALA A 101 1.08 -10.07 0.44
CA ALA A 101 -0.01 -9.14 0.67
C ALA A 101 -0.22 -8.99 2.19
N ILE A 102 0.07 -7.82 2.72
CA ILE A 102 -0.01 -7.54 4.16
C ILE A 102 -0.95 -6.36 4.35
N ASP A 103 -1.92 -6.49 5.24
CA ASP A 103 -2.81 -5.40 5.61
C ASP A 103 -2.01 -4.15 5.98
N GLN A 104 -2.23 -3.07 5.25
CA GLN A 104 -1.49 -1.83 5.44
C GLN A 104 -1.75 -1.20 6.82
N ARG A 105 -2.89 -1.49 7.46
CA ARG A 105 -3.16 -1.05 8.83
C ARG A 105 -2.17 -1.65 9.81
N LEU A 106 -1.92 -2.96 9.67
CA LEU A 106 -0.90 -3.67 10.46
C LEU A 106 0.50 -3.12 10.16
N LYS A 107 0.82 -2.96 8.88
CA LYS A 107 2.14 -2.51 8.43
C LYS A 107 2.44 -1.08 8.89
N PHE A 108 1.56 -0.12 8.60
CA PHE A 108 1.82 1.29 8.88
C PHE A 108 1.75 1.63 10.36
N SER A 109 0.87 0.99 11.13
CA SER A 109 0.86 1.19 12.58
C SER A 109 2.19 0.76 13.22
N CYS A 110 2.71 -0.40 12.84
CA CYS A 110 3.99 -0.91 13.32
C CYS A 110 5.17 -0.02 12.88
N TRP A 111 5.18 0.43 11.63
CA TRP A 111 6.25 1.30 11.13
C TRP A 111 6.22 2.71 11.73
N ILE A 112 5.06 3.22 12.12
CA ILE A 112 4.98 4.49 12.89
C ILE A 112 5.62 4.31 14.27
N GLU A 113 5.38 3.19 14.93
CA GLU A 113 6.01 2.91 16.22
C GLU A 113 7.54 2.78 16.09
N GLU A 114 8.00 2.07 15.06
CA GLU A 114 9.43 1.99 14.74
C GLU A 114 10.04 3.36 14.44
N PHE A 115 9.37 4.19 13.63
CA PHE A 115 9.80 5.55 13.33
C PHE A 115 10.00 6.39 14.60
N ILE A 116 9.08 6.29 15.57
CA ILE A 116 9.16 6.97 16.85
C ILE A 116 10.32 6.42 17.70
N GLN A 117 10.50 5.10 17.74
CA GLN A 117 11.59 4.46 18.48
C GLN A 117 12.96 4.85 17.94
N LEU A 118 13.10 5.08 16.65
CA LEU A 118 14.32 5.58 16.01
C LEU A 118 14.57 7.08 16.26
N GLY A 119 13.70 7.75 17.02
CA GLY A 119 13.83 9.17 17.36
C GLY A 119 13.15 10.11 16.38
N GLY A 120 12.32 9.61 15.48
CA GLY A 120 11.50 10.44 14.59
C GLY A 120 10.38 11.15 15.32
N GLN A 121 10.08 12.38 14.94
CA GLN A 121 8.99 13.17 15.49
C GLN A 121 7.70 12.93 14.69
N LEU A 122 6.73 12.20 15.26
CA LEU A 122 5.40 12.06 14.68
C LEU A 122 4.52 13.27 15.10
N ILE A 123 3.93 13.94 14.11
CA ILE A 123 3.00 15.06 14.31
C ILE A 123 1.63 14.64 13.77
N ILE A 124 0.66 14.52 14.67
CA ILE A 124 -0.72 14.17 14.26
C ILE A 124 -1.42 15.45 13.83
N GLN A 125 -1.53 15.61 12.52
CA GLN A 125 -2.14 16.79 11.90
C GLN A 125 -2.67 16.41 10.50
N ASP A 126 -3.90 16.83 10.20
CA ASP A 126 -4.44 16.85 8.83
C ASP A 126 -3.89 18.08 8.13
N VAL A 127 -2.82 17.92 7.37
CA VAL A 127 -2.11 19.01 6.69
C VAL A 127 -2.87 19.44 5.44
N HIS A 128 -3.17 20.74 5.35
CA HIS A 128 -3.80 21.37 4.21
C HIS A 128 -2.80 22.22 3.39
N ILE A 129 -3.19 22.63 2.18
CA ILE A 129 -2.35 23.48 1.30
C ILE A 129 -1.87 24.75 2.03
N LYS A 130 -2.74 25.37 2.82
CA LYS A 130 -2.43 26.58 3.60
C LYS A 130 -1.30 26.38 4.62
N ASP A 131 -1.10 25.17 5.11
CA ASP A 131 -0.12 24.86 6.15
C ASP A 131 1.28 24.64 5.56
N LEU A 132 1.37 24.31 4.26
CA LEU A 132 2.64 23.91 3.62
C LEU A 132 3.71 24.98 3.70
N SER A 133 3.35 26.26 3.47
CA SER A 133 4.30 27.37 3.54
C SER A 133 4.87 27.57 4.94
N TYR A 134 4.07 27.35 5.97
CA TYR A 134 4.52 27.41 7.35
C TYR A 134 5.46 26.24 7.67
N ILE A 135 5.06 25.01 7.34
CA ILE A 135 5.88 23.82 7.58
C ILE A 135 7.23 23.92 6.85
N ALA A 136 7.21 24.35 5.59
CA ALA A 136 8.41 24.46 4.77
C ALA A 136 9.42 25.50 5.31
N ARG A 137 8.97 26.54 5.99
CA ARG A 137 9.86 27.54 6.60
C ARG A 137 10.56 27.05 7.87
N GLN A 138 10.06 25.99 8.49
CA GLN A 138 10.61 25.44 9.73
C GLN A 138 11.67 24.36 9.47
N GLN A 139 11.86 23.96 8.23
CA GLN A 139 12.68 22.80 7.85
C GLN A 139 13.59 23.16 6.68
N GLU A 140 14.70 22.47 6.54
CA GLU A 140 15.57 22.62 5.35
C GLU A 140 14.99 21.94 4.10
N LEU A 141 14.14 20.92 4.30
CA LEU A 141 13.46 20.23 3.22
C LEU A 141 12.08 19.75 3.68
N THR A 142 11.09 19.94 2.82
CA THR A 142 9.75 19.37 3.01
C THR A 142 9.40 18.47 1.85
N ILE A 143 9.05 17.20 2.15
CA ILE A 143 8.73 16.18 1.16
C ILE A 143 7.26 15.81 1.29
N VAL A 144 6.53 15.88 0.19
CA VAL A 144 5.12 15.50 0.14
C VAL A 144 5.01 14.07 -0.42
N THR A 145 4.46 13.17 0.40
CA THR A 145 4.19 11.77 0.04
C THR A 145 2.70 11.45 0.09
N SER A 146 1.85 12.47 0.21
CA SER A 146 0.39 12.33 0.24
C SER A 146 -0.15 11.98 -1.15
N GLY A 147 -0.68 10.77 -1.31
CA GLY A 147 -1.30 10.30 -2.57
C GLY A 147 -2.78 10.62 -2.69
N LYS A 148 -3.39 11.21 -1.65
CA LYS A 148 -4.83 11.53 -1.59
C LYS A 148 -5.06 12.87 -0.91
N GLY A 149 -6.27 13.42 -1.10
CA GLY A 149 -6.70 14.64 -0.44
C GLY A 149 -6.29 15.91 -1.19
N GLU A 150 -6.45 17.05 -0.53
CA GLU A 150 -6.26 18.38 -1.09
C GLU A 150 -4.83 18.61 -1.62
N ILE A 151 -3.83 18.14 -0.89
CA ILE A 151 -2.41 18.35 -1.26
C ILE A 151 -2.06 17.67 -2.58
N SER A 152 -2.70 16.55 -2.92
CA SER A 152 -2.44 15.87 -4.20
C SER A 152 -2.88 16.73 -5.41
N GLN A 153 -3.79 17.68 -5.21
CA GLN A 153 -4.28 18.59 -6.25
C GLN A 153 -3.28 19.71 -6.60
N LEU A 154 -2.24 19.90 -5.81
CA LEU A 154 -1.11 20.79 -6.15
C LEU A 154 -0.35 20.34 -7.41
N PHE A 155 -0.49 19.07 -7.77
CA PHE A 155 0.15 18.47 -8.94
C PHE A 155 -0.92 18.25 -10.03
N PRO A 156 -1.09 19.20 -10.96
CA PRO A 156 -2.11 19.08 -11.99
C PRO A 156 -1.85 17.88 -12.89
N ILE A 157 -2.93 17.29 -13.38
CA ILE A 157 -2.86 16.21 -14.36
C ILE A 157 -2.20 16.75 -15.65
N ASN A 158 -1.23 16.02 -16.17
CA ASN A 158 -0.68 16.34 -17.48
C ASN A 158 -1.59 15.77 -18.57
N GLU A 159 -2.49 16.61 -19.07
CA GLU A 159 -3.49 16.24 -20.06
C GLU A 159 -2.90 15.73 -21.37
N THR A 160 -1.67 16.17 -21.73
CA THR A 160 -1.01 15.70 -22.96
C THR A 160 -0.48 14.28 -22.84
N ARG A 161 -0.33 13.75 -21.62
CA ARG A 161 0.18 12.42 -21.34
C ARG A 161 -0.89 11.46 -20.81
N THR A 162 -2.05 11.97 -20.39
CA THR A 162 -3.15 11.13 -19.94
C THR A 162 -4.02 10.74 -21.12
N ILE A 163 -4.37 9.46 -21.21
CA ILE A 163 -5.24 8.93 -22.26
C ILE A 163 -6.68 8.71 -21.74
N PHE A 164 -6.90 8.96 -20.46
CA PHE A 164 -8.19 8.77 -19.80
C PHE A 164 -8.73 10.10 -19.28
N ASP A 165 -9.99 10.36 -19.59
CA ASP A 165 -10.75 11.54 -19.16
C ASP A 165 -11.51 11.33 -17.84
N LYS A 166 -11.58 10.10 -17.37
CA LYS A 166 -12.29 9.69 -16.14
C LYS A 166 -11.63 8.46 -15.50
N PRO A 167 -11.91 8.22 -14.21
CA PRO A 167 -11.48 6.99 -13.53
C PRO A 167 -11.97 5.75 -14.28
N GLN A 168 -11.08 4.81 -14.50
CA GLN A 168 -11.38 3.58 -15.26
C GLN A 168 -12.09 2.53 -14.41
N ARG A 169 -11.95 2.59 -13.08
CA ARG A 169 -12.49 1.61 -12.14
C ARG A 169 -13.01 2.26 -10.88
N VAL A 170 -14.03 1.65 -10.29
CA VAL A 170 -14.40 1.83 -8.90
C VAL A 170 -13.96 0.57 -8.16
N LEU A 171 -13.16 0.73 -7.11
CA LEU A 171 -12.56 -0.38 -6.39
C LEU A 171 -13.22 -0.57 -5.02
N CYS A 172 -13.40 -1.83 -4.63
CA CYS A 172 -13.78 -2.23 -3.28
C CYS A 172 -12.80 -3.32 -2.81
N CYS A 173 -12.24 -3.18 -1.61
CA CYS A 173 -11.35 -4.17 -1.03
C CYS A 173 -12.03 -4.84 0.17
N LEU A 174 -12.07 -6.17 0.16
CA LEU A 174 -12.65 -7.00 1.20
C LEU A 174 -11.63 -8.03 1.69
N TYR A 175 -11.67 -8.36 2.98
CA TYR A 175 -10.93 -9.47 3.57
C TYR A 175 -11.91 -10.55 3.95
N VAL A 176 -11.75 -11.73 3.35
CA VAL A 176 -12.68 -12.86 3.50
C VAL A 176 -11.98 -13.99 4.25
N LYS A 177 -12.58 -14.41 5.36
CA LYS A 177 -12.12 -15.54 6.17
C LYS A 177 -12.85 -16.81 5.75
N ASP A 178 -12.19 -17.96 5.96
CA ASP A 178 -12.76 -19.28 5.71
C ASP A 178 -13.29 -19.47 4.28
N MET A 179 -12.79 -18.71 3.35
CA MET A 179 -13.00 -18.98 1.93
C MET A 179 -12.35 -20.32 1.62
N LEU A 180 -13.10 -21.24 1.01
CA LEU A 180 -12.56 -22.53 0.61
C LEU A 180 -11.31 -22.30 -0.23
N SER A 181 -10.17 -22.50 0.40
CA SER A 181 -8.89 -22.51 -0.25
C SER A 181 -8.97 -23.61 -1.31
N VAL A 182 -9.22 -23.22 -2.54
CA VAL A 182 -8.94 -24.13 -3.64
C VAL A 182 -7.45 -24.39 -3.50
N ALA A 183 -7.07 -25.62 -3.22
CA ALA A 183 -5.71 -26.08 -2.86
C ALA A 183 -4.62 -25.72 -3.89
N TYR A 184 -4.90 -24.86 -4.84
CA TYR A 184 -4.10 -24.54 -6.01
C TYR A 184 -3.62 -23.10 -6.12
N SER A 185 -4.01 -22.19 -5.23
CA SER A 185 -3.59 -20.81 -5.41
C SER A 185 -2.59 -20.36 -4.35
N GLN A 186 -1.32 -20.60 -4.62
CA GLN A 186 -0.22 -19.91 -3.93
C GLN A 186 0.00 -18.52 -4.55
N GLY A 187 -1.08 -17.80 -4.91
CA GLY A 187 -0.94 -16.51 -5.56
C GLY A 187 -2.24 -15.83 -5.95
N VAL A 188 -2.12 -14.74 -6.71
CA VAL A 188 -3.28 -13.96 -7.14
C VAL A 188 -4.06 -14.67 -8.25
N ARG A 189 -5.36 -14.61 -8.12
CA ARG A 189 -6.33 -15.01 -9.14
C ARG A 189 -7.04 -13.77 -9.66
N ALA A 190 -6.72 -13.37 -10.86
CA ALA A 190 -7.35 -12.28 -11.58
C ALA A 190 -8.47 -12.85 -12.47
N ASN A 191 -9.69 -12.38 -12.28
CA ASN A 191 -10.86 -12.85 -13.02
C ASN A 191 -11.52 -11.65 -13.67
N VAL A 192 -11.66 -11.70 -14.99
CA VAL A 192 -12.27 -10.64 -15.80
C VAL A 192 -13.57 -11.17 -16.40
N ILE A 193 -14.66 -10.44 -16.20
CA ILE A 193 -15.98 -10.75 -16.71
C ILE A 193 -16.39 -9.59 -17.63
N PRO A 194 -16.35 -9.79 -18.96
CA PRO A 194 -16.65 -8.74 -19.93
C PRO A 194 -18.02 -8.07 -19.67
N GLY A 195 -18.04 -6.75 -19.68
CA GLY A 195 -19.25 -5.96 -19.47
C GLY A 195 -19.76 -5.90 -18.01
N ILE A 196 -19.08 -6.56 -17.07
CA ILE A 196 -19.41 -6.50 -15.63
C ILE A 196 -18.28 -5.86 -14.82
N GLY A 197 -17.06 -6.39 -14.96
CA GLY A 197 -15.92 -5.94 -14.17
C GLY A 197 -14.86 -7.01 -13.99
N GLU A 198 -14.05 -6.81 -12.96
CA GLU A 198 -12.98 -7.74 -12.62
C GLU A 198 -12.89 -7.89 -11.10
N TYR A 199 -12.39 -9.03 -10.64
CA TYR A 199 -12.05 -9.23 -9.24
C TYR A 199 -10.74 -9.99 -9.10
N PHE A 200 -10.01 -9.62 -8.07
CA PHE A 200 -8.73 -10.22 -7.73
C PHE A 200 -8.84 -10.87 -6.36
N ILE A 201 -8.28 -12.06 -6.22
CA ILE A 201 -8.22 -12.75 -4.93
C ILE A 201 -6.76 -13.12 -4.69
N THR A 202 -6.23 -12.77 -3.54
CA THR A 202 -4.86 -13.10 -3.15
C THR A 202 -4.78 -13.49 -1.68
N PRO A 203 -4.08 -14.58 -1.34
CA PRO A 203 -3.77 -14.89 0.05
C PRO A 203 -2.93 -13.78 0.69
N GLY A 204 -3.29 -13.36 1.90
CA GLY A 204 -2.59 -12.29 2.61
C GLY A 204 -2.67 -12.43 4.11
N LEU A 205 -1.99 -11.53 4.80
CA LEU A 205 -1.95 -11.43 6.25
C LEU A 205 -2.71 -10.20 6.72
N THR A 206 -3.62 -10.40 7.66
CA THR A 206 -4.40 -9.33 8.30
C THR A 206 -4.19 -9.32 9.81
N LEU A 207 -4.88 -8.40 10.49
CA LEU A 207 -4.91 -8.29 11.95
C LEU A 207 -5.39 -9.59 12.64
N THR A 208 -6.18 -10.41 11.97
CA THR A 208 -6.77 -11.65 12.51
C THR A 208 -6.11 -12.92 11.96
N GLY A 209 -4.96 -12.80 11.32
CA GLY A 209 -4.22 -13.89 10.69
C GLY A 209 -4.36 -13.90 9.17
N THR A 210 -4.12 -15.06 8.56
CA THR A 210 -4.22 -15.22 7.09
C THR A 210 -5.67 -15.20 6.62
N CYS A 211 -5.89 -14.58 5.47
CA CYS A 211 -7.19 -14.51 4.81
C CYS A 211 -7.03 -14.44 3.29
N GLU A 212 -8.12 -14.51 2.56
CA GLU A 212 -8.18 -14.11 1.17
C GLU A 212 -8.55 -12.63 1.07
N MET A 213 -7.71 -11.85 0.40
CA MET A 213 -7.95 -10.45 0.10
C MET A 213 -8.57 -10.34 -1.29
N MET A 214 -9.77 -9.78 -1.36
CA MET A 214 -10.53 -9.61 -2.60
C MET A 214 -10.59 -8.12 -2.96
N LEU A 215 -10.35 -7.82 -4.22
CA LEU A 215 -10.43 -6.50 -4.84
C LEU A 215 -11.37 -6.53 -6.03
#